data_6ca109714fc6b9231a9081a8c27eae83
#
_entry.id   6ca109714fc6b9231a9081a8c27eae83
#
_cell.length_a   1.000
_cell.length_b   1.000
_cell.length_c   1.000
_cell.angle_alpha   90.00
_cell.angle_beta   90.00
_cell.angle_gamma   90.00
#
_symmetry.space_group_name_H-M   'P 1'
#
loop_
_entity.id
_entity.type
_entity.pdbx_description
1 polymer ?
#
loop_
_entity_poly.entity_id
_entity_poly.type
_entity_poly.pdbx_seq_one_letter_code
_entity_poly.pdbx_strand_id
1 'polypeptide(L)'
;MPTTLDNLKEAFAGESQAFQKYSAFAKKAEQDGFPVIARLFRLTAQAEKIHAEGHFRSMDGVGSTLENLKAAIDGETHEFTQMYPPMAQQAEKDGHKAKRMLGYAVEAERVHARLYTQAMEAAKAGKDLSVPKFFLCPVCGYIEFGEAPEKCPICGTLRSKFIEG
;
A
#
# COMPACT_ATOMS: atom_id res chain seq x y z
N MET A 1 -27.05 14.84 -10.43
CA MET A 1 -27.00 13.85 -9.32
C MET A 1 -25.85 12.90 -9.62
N PRO A 2 -25.06 12.46 -8.63
CA PRO A 2 -24.01 11.48 -8.86
C PRO A 2 -24.58 10.17 -9.42
N THR A 3 -23.81 9.50 -10.26
CA THR A 3 -24.15 8.18 -10.79
C THR A 3 -23.93 7.09 -9.75
N THR A 4 -24.44 5.87 -9.98
CA THR A 4 -24.11 4.72 -9.11
C THR A 4 -22.60 4.47 -9.06
N LEU A 5 -21.91 4.65 -10.19
CA LEU A 5 -20.45 4.49 -10.25
C LEU A 5 -19.72 5.56 -9.41
N ASP A 6 -20.19 6.82 -9.41
CA ASP A 6 -19.63 7.87 -8.56
C ASP A 6 -19.82 7.54 -7.08
N ASN A 7 -21.01 7.06 -6.71
CA ASN A 7 -21.31 6.64 -5.34
C ASN A 7 -20.43 5.46 -4.89
N LEU A 8 -20.21 4.46 -5.77
CA LEU A 8 -19.33 3.32 -5.46
C LEU A 8 -17.86 3.75 -5.28
N LYS A 9 -17.38 4.69 -6.09
CA LYS A 9 -16.01 5.25 -5.92
C LYS A 9 -15.85 5.97 -4.59
N GLU A 10 -16.86 6.78 -4.21
CA GLU A 10 -16.87 7.49 -2.93
C GLU A 10 -16.90 6.49 -1.76
N ALA A 11 -17.78 5.49 -1.82
CA ALA A 11 -17.90 4.46 -0.81
C ALA A 11 -16.59 3.67 -0.69
N PHE A 12 -16.01 3.19 -1.80
CA PHE A 12 -14.72 2.48 -1.79
C PHE A 12 -13.61 3.31 -1.14
N ALA A 13 -13.51 4.60 -1.46
CA ALA A 13 -12.51 5.49 -0.86
C ALA A 13 -12.76 5.67 0.65
N GLY A 14 -14.02 5.85 1.06
CA GLY A 14 -14.41 6.01 2.46
C GLY A 14 -14.05 4.78 3.30
N GLU A 15 -14.47 3.60 2.85
CA GLU A 15 -14.26 2.34 3.56
C GLU A 15 -12.78 1.92 3.59
N SER A 16 -12.03 2.17 2.51
CA SER A 16 -10.58 1.94 2.48
C SER A 16 -9.85 2.79 3.52
N GLN A 17 -10.24 4.07 3.67
CA GLN A 17 -9.71 4.95 4.71
C GLN A 17 -10.15 4.51 6.11
N ALA A 18 -11.40 4.08 6.31
CA ALA A 18 -11.91 3.60 7.59
C ALA A 18 -11.13 2.36 8.04
N PHE A 19 -10.90 1.39 7.15
CA PHE A 19 -10.06 0.22 7.42
C PHE A 19 -8.69 0.60 7.97
N GLN A 20 -7.99 1.55 7.33
CA GLN A 20 -6.67 1.98 7.78
C GLN A 20 -6.71 2.76 9.11
N LYS A 21 -7.69 3.65 9.27
CA LYS A 21 -7.89 4.41 10.51
C LYS A 21 -8.17 3.50 11.69
N TYR A 22 -9.11 2.57 11.55
CA TYR A 22 -9.50 1.65 12.65
C TYR A 22 -8.38 0.65 12.98
N SER A 23 -7.62 0.20 11.99
CA SER A 23 -6.41 -0.58 12.21
C SER A 23 -5.37 0.17 13.06
N ALA A 24 -5.18 1.46 12.83
CA ALA A 24 -4.30 2.30 13.64
C ALA A 24 -4.89 2.57 15.04
N PHE A 25 -6.19 2.82 15.14
CA PHE A 25 -6.89 3.03 16.43
C PHE A 25 -6.84 1.78 17.31
N ALA A 26 -6.96 0.59 16.71
CA ALA A 26 -6.81 -0.68 17.43
C ALA A 26 -5.43 -0.80 18.10
N LYS A 27 -4.35 -0.46 17.37
CA LYS A 27 -2.98 -0.46 17.91
C LYS A 27 -2.85 0.53 19.07
N LYS A 28 -3.44 1.72 18.94
CA LYS A 28 -3.41 2.72 20.01
C LYS A 28 -4.20 2.28 21.23
N ALA A 29 -5.40 1.74 21.06
CA ALA A 29 -6.21 1.24 22.16
C ALA A 29 -5.51 0.10 22.92
N GLU A 30 -4.78 -0.78 22.23
CA GLU A 30 -3.94 -1.83 22.88
C GLU A 30 -2.85 -1.19 23.75
N GLN A 31 -2.12 -0.20 23.21
CA GLN A 31 -1.07 0.53 23.94
C GLN A 31 -1.61 1.27 25.18
N ASP A 32 -2.85 1.76 25.10
CA ASP A 32 -3.52 2.48 26.20
C ASP A 32 -4.16 1.56 27.25
N GLY A 33 -4.03 0.23 27.06
CA GLY A 33 -4.57 -0.76 28.02
C GLY A 33 -6.06 -1.07 27.83
N PHE A 34 -6.64 -0.82 26.64
CA PHE A 34 -8.04 -1.10 26.31
C PHE A 34 -8.19 -2.28 25.32
N PRO A 35 -7.85 -3.54 25.71
CA PRO A 35 -7.79 -4.66 24.77
C PRO A 35 -9.16 -5.02 24.16
N VAL A 36 -10.26 -4.79 24.88
CA VAL A 36 -11.62 -5.05 24.37
C VAL A 36 -12.01 -4.02 23.31
N ILE A 37 -11.69 -2.73 23.54
CA ILE A 37 -11.89 -1.67 22.54
C ILE A 37 -10.99 -1.90 21.32
N ALA A 38 -9.73 -2.28 21.53
CA ALA A 38 -8.81 -2.64 20.45
C ALA A 38 -9.37 -3.79 19.59
N ARG A 39 -9.99 -4.81 20.21
CA ARG A 39 -10.65 -5.89 19.49
C ARG A 39 -11.84 -5.42 18.67
N LEU A 40 -12.67 -4.50 19.23
CA LEU A 40 -13.78 -3.91 18.48
C LEU A 40 -13.26 -3.18 17.24
N PHE A 41 -12.25 -2.32 17.38
CA PHE A 41 -11.64 -1.63 16.23
C PHE A 41 -11.08 -2.60 15.18
N ARG A 42 -10.42 -3.68 15.59
CA ARG A 42 -9.92 -4.70 14.65
C ARG A 42 -11.05 -5.38 13.87
N LEU A 43 -12.15 -5.73 14.52
CA LEU A 43 -13.29 -6.35 13.86
C LEU A 43 -14.00 -5.38 12.92
N THR A 44 -14.21 -4.13 13.35
CA THR A 44 -14.81 -3.11 12.49
C THR A 44 -13.90 -2.83 11.28
N ALA A 45 -12.58 -2.73 11.48
CA ALA A 45 -11.65 -2.60 10.35
C ALA A 45 -11.82 -3.74 9.33
N GLN A 46 -11.98 -5.00 9.78
CA GLN A 46 -12.24 -6.10 8.85
C GLN A 46 -13.59 -5.98 8.13
N ALA A 47 -14.63 -5.45 8.80
CA ALA A 47 -15.91 -5.17 8.15
C ALA A 47 -15.76 -4.12 7.03
N GLU A 48 -15.05 -3.01 7.29
CA GLU A 48 -14.83 -1.97 6.29
C GLU A 48 -13.98 -2.47 5.10
N LYS A 49 -13.03 -3.37 5.35
CA LYS A 49 -12.30 -4.06 4.28
C LYS A 49 -13.26 -4.87 3.38
N ILE A 50 -14.21 -5.61 3.98
CA ILE A 50 -15.21 -6.39 3.22
C ILE A 50 -16.06 -5.46 2.36
N HIS A 51 -16.53 -4.33 2.91
CA HIS A 51 -17.30 -3.33 2.18
C HIS A 51 -16.50 -2.75 1.02
N ALA A 52 -15.26 -2.30 1.27
CA ALA A 52 -14.38 -1.75 0.24
C ALA A 52 -14.15 -2.74 -0.91
N GLU A 53 -13.82 -4.00 -0.60
CA GLU A 53 -13.66 -5.06 -1.62
C GLU A 53 -14.95 -5.31 -2.41
N GLY A 54 -16.12 -5.27 -1.75
CA GLY A 54 -17.44 -5.41 -2.39
C GLY A 54 -17.71 -4.26 -3.37
N HIS A 55 -17.46 -3.03 -2.95
CA HIS A 55 -17.62 -1.85 -3.80
C HIS A 55 -16.68 -1.88 -5.01
N PHE A 56 -15.40 -2.26 -4.78
CA PHE A 56 -14.41 -2.34 -5.85
C PHE A 56 -14.78 -3.39 -6.91
N ARG A 57 -15.25 -4.56 -6.48
CA ARG A 57 -15.77 -5.59 -7.39
C ARG A 57 -17.02 -5.12 -8.15
N SER A 58 -17.93 -4.39 -7.48
CA SER A 58 -19.13 -3.85 -8.11
C SER A 58 -18.86 -2.76 -9.15
N MET A 59 -17.64 -2.24 -9.19
CA MET A 59 -17.16 -1.31 -10.22
C MET A 59 -16.39 -2.02 -11.35
N ASP A 60 -16.39 -3.36 -11.38
CA ASP A 60 -15.53 -4.17 -12.26
C ASP A 60 -14.04 -3.82 -12.11
N GLY A 61 -13.64 -3.42 -10.88
CA GLY A 61 -12.29 -2.97 -10.58
C GLY A 61 -11.23 -4.09 -10.57
N VAL A 62 -11.66 -5.37 -10.58
CA VAL A 62 -10.76 -6.54 -10.63
C VAL A 62 -10.88 -7.19 -12.00
N GLY A 63 -9.85 -7.01 -12.81
CA GLY A 63 -9.74 -7.63 -14.12
C GLY A 63 -8.90 -8.92 -14.11
N SER A 64 -8.40 -9.32 -15.26
CA SER A 64 -7.40 -10.37 -15.38
C SER A 64 -6.09 -9.98 -14.69
N THR A 65 -5.24 -10.95 -14.39
CA THR A 65 -3.91 -10.68 -13.78
C THR A 65 -3.09 -9.66 -14.60
N LEU A 66 -3.13 -9.74 -15.93
CA LEU A 66 -2.41 -8.78 -16.78
C LEU A 66 -3.00 -7.37 -16.71
N GLU A 67 -4.33 -7.24 -16.67
CA GLU A 67 -4.99 -5.94 -16.50
C GLU A 67 -4.70 -5.36 -15.11
N ASN A 68 -4.75 -6.18 -14.06
CA ASN A 68 -4.46 -5.75 -12.70
C ASN A 68 -2.98 -5.33 -12.53
N LEU A 69 -2.04 -6.09 -13.13
CA LEU A 69 -0.62 -5.70 -13.14
C LEU A 69 -0.39 -4.39 -13.89
N LYS A 70 -1.09 -4.19 -15.02
CA LYS A 70 -1.03 -2.91 -15.73
C LYS A 70 -1.53 -1.76 -14.86
N ALA A 71 -2.69 -1.93 -14.21
CA ALA A 71 -3.26 -0.91 -13.33
C ALA A 71 -2.32 -0.61 -12.15
N ALA A 72 -1.69 -1.63 -11.55
CA ALA A 72 -0.71 -1.44 -10.50
C ALA A 72 0.52 -0.65 -10.99
N ILE A 73 1.12 -1.02 -12.13
CA ILE A 73 2.26 -0.30 -12.72
C ILE A 73 1.90 1.17 -12.99
N ASP A 74 0.72 1.42 -13.58
CA ASP A 74 0.25 2.77 -13.88
C ASP A 74 0.05 3.59 -12.59
N GLY A 75 -0.53 2.99 -11.54
CA GLY A 75 -0.74 3.60 -10.23
C GLY A 75 0.58 3.96 -9.55
N GLU A 76 1.46 2.99 -9.33
CA GLU A 76 2.76 3.22 -8.70
C GLU A 76 3.60 4.25 -9.48
N THR A 77 3.55 4.20 -10.83
CA THR A 77 4.24 5.17 -11.68
C THR A 77 3.69 6.58 -11.48
N HIS A 78 2.38 6.74 -11.44
CA HIS A 78 1.76 8.03 -11.13
C HIS A 78 2.18 8.53 -9.75
N GLU A 79 2.22 7.66 -8.75
CA GLU A 79 2.56 8.02 -7.37
C GLU A 79 3.98 8.55 -7.26
N PHE A 80 4.99 7.84 -7.79
CA PHE A 80 6.37 8.30 -7.66
C PHE A 80 6.78 9.39 -8.65
N THR A 81 6.02 9.62 -9.74
CA THR A 81 6.37 10.66 -10.74
C THR A 81 5.56 11.94 -10.58
N GLN A 82 4.30 11.86 -10.18
CA GLN A 82 3.37 12.99 -10.22
C GLN A 82 2.76 13.32 -8.86
N MET A 83 2.42 12.33 -8.03
CA MET A 83 1.68 12.55 -6.79
C MET A 83 2.61 12.90 -5.61
N TYR A 84 3.52 12.02 -5.25
CA TYR A 84 4.38 12.21 -4.07
C TYR A 84 5.45 13.29 -4.21
N PRO A 85 6.13 13.52 -5.37
CA PRO A 85 7.19 14.51 -5.46
C PRO A 85 6.76 15.93 -5.05
N PRO A 86 5.66 16.52 -5.56
CA PRO A 86 5.22 17.83 -5.11
C PRO A 86 4.76 17.84 -3.65
N MET A 87 4.18 16.74 -3.14
CA MET A 87 3.79 16.64 -1.74
C MET A 87 5.00 16.62 -0.80
N ALA A 88 6.05 15.87 -1.15
CA ALA A 88 7.30 15.84 -0.40
C ALA A 88 7.99 17.21 -0.39
N GLN A 89 8.02 17.88 -1.54
CA GLN A 89 8.56 19.23 -1.67
C GLN A 89 7.78 20.25 -0.82
N GLN A 90 6.45 20.18 -0.81
CA GLN A 90 5.63 21.05 0.02
C GLN A 90 5.88 20.80 1.52
N ALA A 91 5.92 19.52 1.94
CA ALA A 91 6.22 19.17 3.33
C ALA A 91 7.62 19.62 3.77
N GLU A 92 8.60 19.65 2.86
CA GLU A 92 9.93 20.21 3.10
C GLU A 92 9.86 21.74 3.32
N LYS A 93 9.17 22.47 2.46
CA LYS A 93 8.98 23.92 2.58
C LYS A 93 8.31 24.30 3.90
N ASP A 94 7.32 23.50 4.32
CA ASP A 94 6.57 23.71 5.56
C ASP A 94 7.33 23.24 6.81
N GLY A 95 8.49 22.61 6.69
CA GLY A 95 9.20 21.98 7.80
C GLY A 95 8.39 20.87 8.48
N HIS A 96 7.43 20.28 7.76
CA HIS A 96 6.49 19.33 8.33
C HIS A 96 7.09 17.93 8.47
N LYS A 97 6.78 17.23 9.58
CA LYS A 97 7.28 15.86 9.86
C LYS A 97 6.95 14.84 8.77
N ALA A 98 5.91 15.05 7.97
CA ALA A 98 5.48 14.18 6.89
C ALA A 98 6.52 14.08 5.75
N LYS A 99 7.45 15.05 5.60
CA LYS A 99 8.46 15.05 4.53
C LYS A 99 9.23 13.73 4.47
N ARG A 100 9.53 13.13 5.63
CA ARG A 100 10.27 11.87 5.70
C ARG A 100 9.45 10.71 5.11
N MET A 101 8.18 10.56 5.50
CA MET A 101 7.33 9.48 4.99
C MET A 101 6.99 9.68 3.52
N LEU A 102 6.69 10.91 3.11
CA LEU A 102 6.45 11.23 1.70
C LEU A 102 7.68 10.96 0.83
N GLY A 103 8.89 11.29 1.32
CA GLY A 103 10.14 10.96 0.64
C GLY A 103 10.40 9.45 0.55
N TYR A 104 10.07 8.70 1.58
CA TYR A 104 10.14 7.23 1.56
C TYR A 104 9.17 6.65 0.52
N ALA A 105 7.96 7.17 0.44
CA ALA A 105 6.98 6.72 -0.53
C ALA A 105 7.47 6.94 -1.97
N VAL A 106 8.01 8.11 -2.32
CA VAL A 106 8.59 8.35 -3.66
C VAL A 106 9.53 7.21 -4.10
N GLU A 107 10.42 6.78 -3.20
CA GLU A 107 11.40 5.75 -3.54
C GLU A 107 10.81 4.32 -3.47
N ALA A 108 9.88 4.06 -2.56
CA ALA A 108 9.24 2.76 -2.43
C ALA A 108 8.35 2.47 -3.64
N GLU A 109 7.49 3.43 -4.08
CA GLU A 109 6.59 3.24 -5.22
C GLU A 109 7.36 3.09 -6.54
N ARG A 110 8.53 3.72 -6.67
CA ARG A 110 9.44 3.46 -7.80
C ARG A 110 9.90 2.00 -7.84
N VAL A 111 10.20 1.42 -6.69
CA VAL A 111 10.57 0.00 -6.57
C VAL A 111 9.38 -0.88 -6.89
N HIS A 112 8.20 -0.60 -6.36
CA HIS A 112 6.97 -1.35 -6.61
C HIS A 112 6.63 -1.38 -8.11
N ALA A 113 6.67 -0.24 -8.80
CA ALA A 113 6.45 -0.18 -10.25
C ALA A 113 7.42 -1.10 -11.02
N ARG A 114 8.70 -1.13 -10.62
CA ARG A 114 9.70 -2.05 -11.20
C ARG A 114 9.36 -3.52 -10.93
N LEU A 115 8.99 -3.86 -9.71
CA LEU A 115 8.65 -5.23 -9.33
C LEU A 115 7.39 -5.72 -10.06
N TYR A 116 6.36 -4.89 -10.16
CA TYR A 116 5.17 -5.20 -10.96
C TYR A 116 5.48 -5.32 -12.46
N THR A 117 6.42 -4.54 -12.97
CA THR A 117 6.90 -4.69 -14.36
C THR A 117 7.55 -6.05 -14.59
N GLN A 118 8.38 -6.53 -13.67
CA GLN A 118 8.96 -7.89 -13.74
C GLN A 118 7.87 -8.96 -13.69
N ALA A 119 6.86 -8.80 -12.81
CA ALA A 119 5.72 -9.70 -12.74
C ALA A 119 4.91 -9.69 -14.04
N MET A 120 4.71 -8.53 -14.66
CA MET A 120 4.03 -8.40 -15.95
C MET A 120 4.76 -9.17 -17.06
N GLU A 121 6.09 -9.08 -17.13
CA GLU A 121 6.87 -9.80 -18.15
C GLU A 121 6.79 -11.32 -17.95
N ALA A 122 6.83 -11.81 -16.71
CA ALA A 122 6.63 -13.22 -16.42
C ALA A 122 5.22 -13.69 -16.83
N ALA A 123 4.19 -12.94 -16.44
CA ALA A 123 2.80 -13.26 -16.75
C ALA A 123 2.51 -13.25 -18.26
N LYS A 124 3.07 -12.31 -19.04
CA LYS A 124 2.99 -12.29 -20.50
C LYS A 124 3.63 -13.53 -21.15
N ALA A 125 4.67 -14.05 -20.53
CA ALA A 125 5.31 -15.30 -20.98
C ALA A 125 4.56 -16.57 -20.50
N GLY A 126 3.41 -16.43 -19.86
CA GLY A 126 2.64 -17.54 -19.30
C GLY A 126 3.31 -18.22 -18.11
N LYS A 127 4.17 -17.49 -17.38
CA LYS A 127 4.93 -17.99 -16.23
C LYS A 127 4.60 -17.16 -14.99
N ASP A 128 4.87 -17.72 -13.83
CA ASP A 128 4.88 -17.00 -12.57
C ASP A 128 6.27 -16.43 -12.27
N LEU A 129 6.35 -15.55 -11.27
CA LEU A 129 7.63 -15.04 -10.78
C LEU A 129 8.48 -16.20 -10.21
N SER A 130 9.72 -16.29 -10.68
CA SER A 130 10.68 -17.28 -10.20
C SER A 130 11.54 -16.69 -9.07
N VAL A 131 10.90 -16.27 -7.98
CA VAL A 131 11.57 -15.72 -6.79
C VAL A 131 11.14 -16.52 -5.57
N PRO A 132 12.09 -16.97 -4.70
CA PRO A 132 11.76 -17.85 -3.59
C PRO A 132 11.06 -17.12 -2.43
N LYS A 133 11.30 -15.82 -2.27
CA LYS A 133 10.86 -15.04 -1.11
C LYS A 133 10.71 -13.56 -1.44
N PHE A 134 9.86 -12.90 -0.65
CA PHE A 134 9.66 -11.46 -0.66
C PHE A 134 9.96 -10.90 0.72
N PHE A 135 10.54 -9.71 0.79
CA PHE A 135 10.84 -9.05 2.05
C PHE A 135 10.33 -7.61 2.03
N LEU A 136 9.50 -7.28 3.01
CA LEU A 136 8.92 -5.95 3.19
C LEU A 136 9.62 -5.20 4.32
N CYS A 137 10.10 -4.00 4.06
CA CYS A 137 10.53 -3.08 5.11
C CYS A 137 9.31 -2.48 5.82
N PRO A 138 9.07 -2.74 7.12
CA PRO A 138 7.88 -2.27 7.82
C PRO A 138 7.90 -0.77 8.13
N VAL A 139 8.97 -0.06 7.77
CA VAL A 139 9.15 1.38 8.05
C VAL A 139 8.83 2.24 6.85
N CYS A 140 9.28 1.84 5.65
CA CYS A 140 9.14 2.68 4.45
C CYS A 140 8.37 2.02 3.30
N GLY A 141 7.98 0.75 3.43
CA GLY A 141 7.28 0.03 2.37
C GLY A 141 8.17 -0.58 1.28
N TYR A 142 9.51 -0.41 1.34
CA TYR A 142 10.42 -1.05 0.39
C TYR A 142 10.22 -2.57 0.34
N ILE A 143 10.14 -3.12 -0.86
CA ILE A 143 10.06 -4.57 -1.11
C ILE A 143 11.31 -5.04 -1.83
N GLU A 144 11.87 -6.18 -1.38
CA GLU A 144 12.99 -6.87 -2.01
C GLU A 144 12.63 -8.30 -2.38
N PHE A 145 13.12 -8.77 -3.52
CA PHE A 145 13.00 -10.16 -3.97
C PHE A 145 14.25 -10.97 -3.58
N GLY A 146 14.04 -12.18 -3.11
CA GLY A 146 15.11 -13.14 -2.81
C GLY A 146 15.64 -13.05 -1.39
N GLU A 147 16.42 -12.03 -1.05
CA GLU A 147 16.99 -11.83 0.30
C GLU A 147 16.81 -10.40 0.79
N ALA A 148 16.43 -10.25 2.06
CA ALA A 148 16.41 -8.94 2.68
C ALA A 148 17.83 -8.35 2.72
N PRO A 149 18.04 -7.08 2.34
CA PRO A 149 19.33 -6.42 2.44
C PRO A 149 19.74 -6.24 3.90
N GLU A 150 21.03 -6.12 4.20
CA GLU A 150 21.51 -5.87 5.58
C GLU A 150 20.89 -4.61 6.17
N LYS A 151 20.73 -3.58 5.32
CA LYS A 151 20.03 -2.33 5.65
C LYS A 151 19.12 -1.94 4.48
N CYS A 152 17.92 -1.50 4.80
CA CYS A 152 17.00 -0.96 3.81
C CYS A 152 17.66 0.20 3.03
N PRO A 153 17.69 0.16 1.69
CA PRO A 153 18.36 1.20 0.89
C PRO A 153 17.63 2.56 0.98
N ILE A 154 16.36 2.59 1.40
CA ILE A 154 15.58 3.82 1.51
C ILE A 154 15.71 4.42 2.92
N CYS A 155 15.49 3.65 3.97
CA CYS A 155 15.36 4.19 5.34
C CYS A 155 16.43 3.70 6.34
N GLY A 156 17.31 2.79 5.92
CA GLY A 156 18.37 2.24 6.79
C GLY A 156 17.93 1.20 7.82
N THR A 157 16.66 0.76 7.80
CA THR A 157 16.16 -0.27 8.70
C THR A 157 16.95 -1.58 8.54
N LEU A 158 17.33 -2.20 9.64
CA LEU A 158 18.12 -3.43 9.65
C LEU A 158 17.32 -4.64 9.12
N ARG A 159 18.02 -5.60 8.48
CA ARG A 159 17.45 -6.86 7.96
C ARG A 159 16.55 -7.57 8.96
N SER A 160 16.94 -7.61 10.24
CA SER A 160 16.19 -8.29 11.29
C SER A 160 14.77 -7.77 11.55
N LYS A 161 14.40 -6.63 10.93
CA LYS A 161 13.07 -6.02 11.03
C LYS A 161 12.20 -6.28 9.81
N PHE A 162 12.78 -6.78 8.72
CA PHE A 162 12.02 -7.09 7.52
C PHE A 162 11.00 -8.20 7.78
N ILE A 163 9.87 -8.10 7.13
CA ILE A 163 8.79 -9.09 7.17
C ILE A 163 8.94 -9.95 5.92
N GLU A 164 9.04 -11.26 6.12
CA GLU A 164 8.98 -12.23 5.02
C GLU A 164 7.53 -12.44 4.62
N GLY A 165 7.23 -12.32 3.30
CA GLY A 165 5.91 -12.53 2.69
C GLY A 165 5.83 -13.84 1.93
#